data_e3fc993cdbd4ae799d179060e125252a
#
_entry.id   e3fc993cdbd4ae799d179060e125252a
#
_cell.length_a   1.000
_cell.length_b   1.000
_cell.length_c   1.000
_cell.angle_alpha   90.00
_cell.angle_beta   90.00
_cell.angle_gamma   90.00
#
_symmetry.space_group_name_H-M   'P 1'
#
loop_
_entity.id
_entity.type
_entity.pdbx_description
1 polymer ?
#
loop_
_entity_poly.entity_id
_entity_poly.type
_entity_poly.pdbx_seq_one_letter_code
_entity_poly.pdbx_strand_id
1 'polypeptide(L)'
;MAEGAGLREIGRFTFTADEIKRFAGAFDPQPFHMDEAAGAASPFGGLVASGWHTACVWMGLFVRAHGAAAEGLPASHAAVIAPVGVGFGMTDLKWLAPVRAGDTLVFFTEVLEARPSGSRPGWTIYHRRGSARREDGTEVLSFELRHLAPDGTA
;
A
#
# COMPACT_ATOMS: atom_id res chain seq x y z
N MET A 1 -8.28 -25.90 8.12
CA MET A 1 -8.34 -25.20 6.81
C MET A 1 -8.67 -23.76 7.12
N ALA A 2 -7.71 -22.86 6.99
CA ALA A 2 -8.02 -21.43 7.06
C ALA A 2 -8.83 -21.09 5.81
N GLU A 3 -10.12 -20.76 5.98
CA GLU A 3 -10.91 -20.13 4.93
C GLU A 3 -10.11 -18.92 4.44
N GLY A 4 -9.89 -18.84 3.15
CA GLY A 4 -9.22 -17.70 2.53
C GLY A 4 -9.95 -16.43 2.98
N ALA A 5 -9.31 -15.62 3.79
CA ALA A 5 -9.87 -14.34 4.20
C ALA A 5 -10.05 -13.54 2.91
N GLY A 6 -11.30 -13.31 2.52
CA GLY A 6 -11.64 -12.61 1.28
C GLY A 6 -11.02 -11.21 1.21
N LEU A 7 -11.23 -10.53 0.09
CA LEU A 7 -10.76 -9.18 -0.14
C LEU A 7 -11.24 -8.24 0.99
N ARG A 8 -10.29 -7.59 1.68
CA ARG A 8 -10.54 -6.70 2.82
C ARG A 8 -10.05 -5.29 2.51
N GLU A 9 -10.91 -4.29 2.72
CA GLU A 9 -10.51 -2.88 2.68
C GLU A 9 -9.60 -2.57 3.89
N ILE A 10 -8.45 -1.93 3.63
CA ILE A 10 -7.49 -1.51 4.66
C ILE A 10 -7.44 0.02 4.84
N GLY A 11 -8.13 0.76 4.00
CA GLY A 11 -8.27 2.20 4.12
C GLY A 11 -8.36 2.91 2.78
N ARG A 12 -8.42 4.25 2.87
CA ARG A 12 -8.53 5.16 1.72
C ARG A 12 -7.48 6.25 1.82
N PHE A 13 -7.07 6.78 0.68
CA PHE A 13 -6.12 7.89 0.61
C PHE A 13 -6.43 8.78 -0.59
N THR A 14 -6.44 10.10 -0.37
CA THR A 14 -6.58 11.11 -1.44
C THR A 14 -5.21 11.64 -1.81
N PHE A 15 -4.85 11.53 -3.08
CA PHE A 15 -3.58 11.99 -3.62
C PHE A 15 -3.71 13.46 -4.02
N THR A 16 -3.45 14.38 -3.09
CA THR A 16 -3.39 15.81 -3.40
C THR A 16 -2.13 16.15 -4.20
N ALA A 17 -2.16 17.27 -4.92
CA ALA A 17 -0.97 17.74 -5.67
C ALA A 17 0.25 17.91 -4.75
N ASP A 18 0.05 18.43 -3.54
CA ASP A 18 1.13 18.65 -2.58
C ASP A 18 1.73 17.32 -2.08
N GLU A 19 0.89 16.31 -1.80
CA GLU A 19 1.34 14.97 -1.41
C GLU A 19 2.14 14.30 -2.53
N ILE A 20 1.65 14.40 -3.78
CA ILE A 20 2.33 13.86 -4.97
C ILE A 20 3.72 14.46 -5.11
N LYS A 21 3.84 15.80 -5.09
CA LYS A 21 5.11 16.49 -5.22
C LYS A 21 6.05 16.23 -4.06
N ARG A 22 5.53 16.18 -2.83
CA ARG A 22 6.32 15.89 -1.64
C ARG A 22 6.97 14.51 -1.71
N PHE A 23 6.21 13.49 -2.04
CA PHE A 23 6.73 12.14 -2.22
C PHE A 23 7.74 12.07 -3.37
N ALA A 24 7.38 12.62 -4.52
CA ALA A 24 8.22 12.59 -5.71
C ALA A 24 9.54 13.33 -5.50
N GLY A 25 9.52 14.47 -4.84
CA GLY A 25 10.73 15.22 -4.54
C GLY A 25 11.76 14.46 -3.71
N ALA A 26 11.30 13.52 -2.88
CA ALA A 26 12.16 12.67 -2.06
C ALA A 26 12.62 11.38 -2.77
N PHE A 27 11.79 10.80 -3.66
CA PHE A 27 12.00 9.42 -4.10
C PHE A 27 11.89 9.20 -5.62
N ASP A 28 11.21 10.08 -6.37
CA ASP A 28 10.97 9.90 -7.81
C ASP A 28 10.74 11.26 -8.49
N PRO A 29 11.78 12.12 -8.58
CA PRO A 29 11.63 13.51 -9.00
C PRO A 29 11.50 13.67 -10.54
N GLN A 30 10.69 12.84 -11.17
CA GLN A 30 10.39 13.00 -12.60
C GLN A 30 9.46 14.22 -12.82
N PRO A 31 9.62 14.99 -13.88
CA PRO A 31 8.89 16.25 -14.10
C PRO A 31 7.38 16.13 -13.96
N PHE A 32 6.76 15.06 -14.48
CA PHE A 32 5.31 14.85 -14.45
C PHE A 32 4.77 14.46 -13.06
N HIS A 33 5.65 14.24 -12.07
CA HIS A 33 5.31 14.09 -10.66
C HIS A 33 5.57 15.35 -9.84
N MET A 34 6.28 16.33 -10.41
CA MET A 34 6.79 17.50 -9.70
C MET A 34 6.10 18.82 -10.08
N ASP A 35 5.57 18.91 -11.28
CA ASP A 35 5.07 20.17 -11.85
C ASP A 35 3.84 19.93 -12.73
N GLU A 36 2.80 20.77 -12.55
CA GLU A 36 1.53 20.63 -13.27
C GLU A 36 1.70 20.88 -14.77
N ALA A 37 2.52 21.86 -15.17
CA ALA A 37 2.72 22.18 -16.59
C ALA A 37 3.50 21.04 -17.27
N ALA A 38 4.52 20.50 -16.60
CA ALA A 38 5.27 19.34 -17.07
C ALA A 38 4.37 18.10 -17.14
N GLY A 39 3.51 17.88 -16.16
CA GLY A 39 2.51 16.83 -16.18
C GLY A 39 1.54 16.96 -17.34
N ALA A 40 1.02 18.15 -17.58
CA ALA A 40 0.10 18.45 -18.70
C ALA A 40 0.76 18.20 -20.08
N ALA A 41 2.05 18.50 -20.21
CA ALA A 41 2.83 18.27 -21.43
C ALA A 41 3.27 16.80 -21.60
N SER A 42 3.12 15.97 -20.57
CA SER A 42 3.48 14.54 -20.60
C SER A 42 2.40 13.67 -21.24
N PRO A 43 2.69 12.40 -21.57
CA PRO A 43 1.68 11.46 -22.05
C PRO A 43 0.51 11.26 -21.08
N PHE A 44 0.66 11.62 -19.80
CA PHE A 44 -0.40 11.51 -18.79
C PHE A 44 -1.41 12.66 -18.86
N GLY A 45 -1.08 13.80 -19.49
CA GLY A 45 -1.97 14.94 -19.62
C GLY A 45 -2.34 15.62 -18.31
N GLY A 46 -1.48 15.55 -17.30
CA GLY A 46 -1.66 16.15 -15.99
C GLY A 46 -0.67 15.63 -14.96
N LEU A 47 -0.64 16.27 -13.78
CA LEU A 47 0.17 15.82 -12.65
C LEU A 47 -0.29 14.43 -12.17
N VAL A 48 0.62 13.48 -12.06
CA VAL A 48 0.35 12.11 -11.62
C VAL A 48 1.27 11.71 -10.48
N ALA A 49 0.76 10.85 -9.60
CA ALA A 49 1.54 10.27 -8.52
C ALA A 49 2.55 9.24 -9.07
N SER A 50 3.73 9.17 -8.44
CA SER A 50 4.62 8.04 -8.63
C SER A 50 3.92 6.73 -8.28
N GLY A 51 4.15 5.68 -9.05
CA GLY A 51 3.66 4.36 -8.71
C GLY A 51 4.17 3.89 -7.34
N TRP A 52 5.40 4.23 -6.98
CA TRP A 52 5.96 3.95 -5.65
C TRP A 52 5.20 4.66 -4.52
N HIS A 53 4.65 5.84 -4.78
CA HIS A 53 3.80 6.54 -3.81
C HIS A 53 2.56 5.70 -3.47
N THR A 54 1.89 5.12 -4.47
CA THR A 54 0.72 4.26 -4.26
C THR A 54 1.09 2.99 -3.46
N ALA A 55 2.21 2.36 -3.76
CA ALA A 55 2.69 1.18 -3.04
C ALA A 55 3.05 1.51 -1.58
N CYS A 56 3.70 2.65 -1.32
CA CYS A 56 4.04 3.10 0.02
C CYS A 56 2.80 3.45 0.85
N VAL A 57 1.78 4.07 0.25
CA VAL A 57 0.49 4.33 0.92
C VAL A 57 -0.17 3.02 1.32
N TRP A 58 -0.19 2.01 0.42
CA TRP A 58 -0.70 0.68 0.74
C TRP A 58 0.01 0.10 1.97
N MET A 59 1.34 0.14 2.00
CA MET A 59 2.13 -0.37 3.13
C MET A 59 1.76 0.36 4.43
N GLY A 60 1.67 1.67 4.42
CA GLY A 60 1.29 2.45 5.59
C GLY A 60 -0.10 2.11 6.12
N LEU A 61 -1.08 1.94 5.23
CA LEU A 61 -2.44 1.54 5.59
C LEU A 61 -2.47 0.09 6.11
N PHE A 62 -1.76 -0.82 5.45
CA PHE A 62 -1.65 -2.22 5.86
C PHE A 62 -1.10 -2.35 7.30
N VAL A 63 0.00 -1.66 7.60
CA VAL A 63 0.61 -1.68 8.93
C VAL A 63 -0.34 -1.13 9.99
N ARG A 64 -1.05 -0.03 9.70
CA ARG A 64 -2.05 0.54 10.64
C ARG A 64 -3.27 -0.36 10.84
N ALA A 65 -3.71 -1.05 9.79
CA ALA A 65 -4.87 -1.95 9.85
C ALA A 65 -4.60 -3.24 10.64
N HIS A 66 -3.34 -3.66 10.74
CA HIS A 66 -2.94 -4.94 11.38
C HIS A 66 -2.09 -4.75 12.63
N GLY A 67 -1.63 -3.54 12.92
CA GLY A 67 -0.82 -3.23 14.08
C GLY A 67 -1.64 -2.67 15.24
N ALA A 68 -1.21 -2.94 16.48
CA ALA A 68 -1.73 -2.23 17.63
C ALA A 68 -1.16 -0.80 17.65
N ALA A 69 -2.05 0.20 17.77
CA ALA A 69 -1.63 1.58 17.94
C ALA A 69 -1.00 1.78 19.32
N ALA A 70 0.09 2.55 19.40
CA ALA A 70 0.65 2.99 20.67
C ALA A 70 -0.30 4.01 21.31
N GLU A 71 -0.76 3.75 22.53
CA GLU A 71 -1.56 4.71 23.27
C GLU A 71 -0.75 6.00 23.54
N GLY A 72 -1.37 7.15 23.35
CA GLY A 72 -0.80 8.45 23.70
C GLY A 72 0.14 9.10 22.66
N LEU A 73 0.33 8.49 21.49
CA LEU A 73 1.08 9.13 20.40
C LEU A 73 0.13 9.85 19.42
N PRO A 74 0.55 10.99 18.82
CA PRO A 74 -0.22 11.64 17.79
C PRO A 74 -0.51 10.67 16.64
N ALA A 75 -1.71 10.73 16.06
CA ALA A 75 -2.15 9.86 14.96
C ALA A 75 -1.19 9.87 13.74
N SER A 76 -0.47 10.99 13.54
CA SER A 76 0.56 11.15 12.51
C SER A 76 1.85 10.36 12.77
N HIS A 77 2.06 9.90 14.01
CA HIS A 77 3.25 9.17 14.47
C HIS A 77 2.86 7.93 15.29
N ALA A 78 1.64 7.41 15.10
CA ALA A 78 1.22 6.20 15.78
C ALA A 78 2.23 5.08 15.46
N ALA A 79 3.19 4.92 16.36
CA ALA A 79 4.11 3.80 16.29
C ALA A 79 3.30 2.53 16.51
N VAL A 80 3.42 1.60 15.59
CA VAL A 80 2.85 0.27 15.75
C VAL A 80 3.71 -0.46 16.78
N ILE A 81 3.16 -0.76 17.95
CA ILE A 81 3.90 -1.39 19.05
C ILE A 81 4.15 -2.87 18.77
N ALA A 82 3.22 -3.53 18.10
CA ALA A 82 3.36 -4.94 17.75
C ALA A 82 3.96 -5.09 16.35
N PRO A 83 4.94 -5.99 16.15
CA PRO A 83 5.47 -6.25 14.83
C PRO A 83 4.39 -6.86 13.95
N VAL A 84 4.01 -6.15 12.88
CA VAL A 84 3.03 -6.62 11.89
C VAL A 84 3.63 -7.75 11.05
N GLY A 85 4.95 -7.76 10.89
CA GLY A 85 5.65 -8.83 10.19
C GLY A 85 6.94 -8.36 9.51
N VAL A 86 7.65 -9.32 8.98
CA VAL A 86 8.88 -9.12 8.19
C VAL A 86 8.59 -9.48 6.74
N GLY A 87 8.67 -8.51 5.85
CA GLY A 87 8.49 -8.72 4.41
C GLY A 87 9.67 -9.46 3.79
N PHE A 88 9.38 -10.43 2.93
CA PHE A 88 10.41 -11.15 2.15
C PHE A 88 10.59 -10.56 0.74
N GLY A 89 9.63 -9.77 0.28
CA GLY A 89 9.65 -9.14 -1.03
C GLY A 89 8.27 -9.04 -1.66
N MET A 90 8.21 -8.25 -2.73
CA MET A 90 7.05 -8.11 -3.61
C MET A 90 7.31 -8.79 -4.94
N THR A 91 6.26 -9.41 -5.49
CA THR A 91 6.23 -9.95 -6.86
C THR A 91 5.02 -9.42 -7.60
N ASP A 92 5.05 -9.49 -8.92
CA ASP A 92 3.95 -9.06 -9.80
C ASP A 92 3.45 -7.64 -9.55
N LEU A 93 4.33 -6.73 -9.17
CA LEU A 93 4.01 -5.32 -8.98
C LEU A 93 3.64 -4.69 -10.33
N LYS A 94 2.41 -4.18 -10.40
CA LYS A 94 1.83 -3.55 -11.59
C LYS A 94 1.16 -2.23 -11.22
N TRP A 95 1.48 -1.20 -11.96
CA TRP A 95 0.76 0.07 -11.98
C TRP A 95 -0.12 0.09 -13.23
N LEU A 96 -1.42 -0.20 -13.04
CA LEU A 96 -2.35 -0.52 -14.11
C LEU A 96 -2.97 0.72 -14.75
N ALA A 97 -3.02 1.83 -14.02
CA ALA A 97 -3.50 3.12 -14.49
C ALA A 97 -2.84 4.27 -13.70
N PRO A 98 -2.66 5.44 -14.32
CA PRO A 98 -2.08 6.59 -13.64
C PRO A 98 -3.01 7.09 -12.53
N VAL A 99 -2.44 7.52 -11.41
CA VAL A 99 -3.17 8.16 -10.30
C VAL A 99 -2.96 9.66 -10.38
N ARG A 100 -4.04 10.42 -10.51
CA ARG A 100 -4.03 11.86 -10.73
C ARG A 100 -4.17 12.65 -9.43
N ALA A 101 -3.71 13.88 -9.44
CA ALA A 101 -4.00 14.81 -8.35
C ALA A 101 -5.52 14.93 -8.15
N GLY A 102 -5.99 14.74 -6.91
CA GLY A 102 -7.40 14.71 -6.53
C GLY A 102 -8.02 13.32 -6.50
N ASP A 103 -7.39 12.29 -7.04
CA ASP A 103 -7.89 10.91 -6.96
C ASP A 103 -7.91 10.43 -5.51
N THR A 104 -9.02 9.81 -5.12
CA THR A 104 -9.14 9.02 -3.89
C THR A 104 -9.13 7.54 -4.25
N LEU A 105 -8.22 6.80 -3.65
CA LEU A 105 -8.12 5.35 -3.83
C LEU A 105 -8.58 4.60 -2.59
N VAL A 106 -9.22 3.48 -2.81
CA VAL A 106 -9.55 2.47 -1.81
C VAL A 106 -8.53 1.35 -1.91
N PHE A 107 -7.92 0.99 -0.79
CA PHE A 107 -6.84 0.01 -0.71
C PHE A 107 -7.34 -1.28 -0.08
N PHE A 108 -6.85 -2.40 -0.60
CA PHE A 108 -7.29 -3.73 -0.20
C PHE A 108 -6.13 -4.67 0.05
N THR A 109 -6.37 -5.67 0.89
CA THR A 109 -5.51 -6.85 1.08
C THR A 109 -6.35 -8.12 0.99
N GLU A 110 -5.73 -9.19 0.53
CA GLU A 110 -6.32 -10.53 0.45
C GLU A 110 -5.27 -11.57 0.81
N VAL A 111 -5.60 -12.51 1.70
CA VAL A 111 -4.72 -13.64 1.98
C VAL A 111 -4.93 -14.71 0.91
N LEU A 112 -3.90 -14.99 0.14
CA LEU A 112 -3.89 -16.05 -0.89
C LEU A 112 -3.51 -17.38 -0.28
N GLU A 113 -2.52 -17.38 0.63
CA GLU A 113 -2.02 -18.55 1.32
C GLU A 113 -1.49 -18.18 2.71
N ALA A 114 -1.70 -19.05 3.68
CA ALA A 114 -1.11 -18.94 5.01
C ALA A 114 -0.63 -20.32 5.46
N ARG A 115 0.62 -20.41 5.93
CA ARG A 115 1.21 -21.65 6.43
C ARG A 115 2.09 -21.38 7.64
N PRO A 116 2.09 -22.27 8.65
CA PRO A 116 3.00 -22.16 9.78
C PRO A 116 4.46 -22.07 9.33
N SER A 117 5.26 -21.28 10.03
CA SER A 117 6.70 -21.22 9.79
C SER A 117 7.39 -22.50 10.28
N GLY A 118 8.13 -23.16 9.40
CA GLY A 118 8.89 -24.35 9.78
C GLY A 118 10.09 -24.06 10.70
N SER A 119 10.60 -22.82 10.68
CA SER A 119 11.79 -22.42 11.44
C SER A 119 11.46 -21.55 12.68
N ARG A 120 10.25 -21.04 12.81
CA ARG A 120 9.86 -20.10 13.86
C ARG A 120 8.48 -20.46 14.44
N PRO A 121 8.40 -21.29 15.49
CA PRO A 121 7.13 -21.65 16.14
C PRO A 121 6.36 -20.39 16.59
N GLY A 122 5.03 -20.41 16.45
CA GLY A 122 4.17 -19.26 16.78
C GLY A 122 4.16 -18.16 15.72
N TRP A 123 4.70 -18.45 14.54
CA TRP A 123 4.71 -17.53 13.40
C TRP A 123 4.18 -18.20 12.15
N THR A 124 3.47 -17.40 11.33
CA THR A 124 2.88 -17.82 10.06
C THR A 124 3.51 -17.05 8.89
N ILE A 125 3.80 -17.75 7.80
CA ILE A 125 4.16 -17.16 6.53
C ILE A 125 2.87 -16.92 5.75
N TYR A 126 2.62 -15.66 5.42
CA TYR A 126 1.51 -15.22 4.61
C TYR A 126 1.96 -14.89 3.20
N HIS A 127 1.17 -15.33 2.22
CA HIS A 127 1.20 -14.84 0.86
C HIS A 127 -0.07 -14.03 0.63
N ARG A 128 0.07 -12.76 0.28
CA ARG A 128 -1.03 -11.82 0.15
C ARG A 128 -1.00 -11.13 -1.20
N ARG A 129 -2.18 -10.76 -1.67
CA ARG A 129 -2.36 -9.77 -2.72
C ARG A 129 -2.64 -8.42 -2.06
N GLY A 130 -1.92 -7.37 -2.51
CA GLY A 130 -2.23 -5.97 -2.26
C GLY A 130 -2.80 -5.34 -3.53
N SER A 131 -3.79 -4.49 -3.38
CA SER A 131 -4.37 -3.75 -4.51
C SER A 131 -4.93 -2.40 -4.10
N ALA A 132 -5.12 -1.53 -5.08
CA ALA A 132 -5.83 -0.26 -4.90
C ALA A 132 -6.73 0.02 -6.11
N ARG A 133 -7.89 0.64 -5.85
CA ARG A 133 -8.90 0.95 -6.85
C ARG A 133 -9.43 2.36 -6.68
N ARG A 134 -9.83 3.00 -7.77
CA ARG A 134 -10.69 4.17 -7.71
C ARG A 134 -12.09 3.80 -7.22
N GLU A 135 -12.89 4.79 -6.87
CA GLU A 135 -14.29 4.60 -6.45
C GLU A 135 -15.16 3.98 -7.54
N ASP A 136 -14.81 4.16 -8.81
CA ASP A 136 -15.49 3.53 -9.96
C ASP A 136 -15.10 2.05 -10.17
N GLY A 137 -14.23 1.50 -9.31
CA GLY A 137 -13.76 0.14 -9.38
C GLY A 137 -12.51 -0.09 -10.25
N THR A 138 -12.02 0.92 -10.96
CA THR A 138 -10.79 0.82 -11.77
C THR A 138 -9.58 0.47 -10.91
N GLU A 139 -8.97 -0.69 -11.13
CA GLU A 139 -7.76 -1.10 -10.42
C GLU A 139 -6.56 -0.32 -10.96
N VAL A 140 -5.80 0.29 -10.04
CA VAL A 140 -4.64 1.14 -10.36
C VAL A 140 -3.32 0.55 -9.87
N LEU A 141 -3.38 -0.32 -8.86
CA LEU A 141 -2.21 -0.98 -8.26
C LEU A 141 -2.57 -2.44 -7.97
N SER A 142 -1.64 -3.34 -8.26
CA SER A 142 -1.74 -4.75 -7.87
C SER A 142 -0.34 -5.32 -7.66
N PHE A 143 -0.16 -6.15 -6.63
CA PHE A 143 1.08 -6.87 -6.36
C PHE A 143 0.81 -8.05 -5.42
N GLU A 144 1.80 -8.93 -5.29
CA GLU A 144 1.83 -9.98 -4.28
C GLU A 144 2.96 -9.71 -3.28
N LEU A 145 2.69 -9.99 -2.01
CA LEU A 145 3.61 -9.80 -0.89
C LEU A 145 3.72 -11.09 -0.09
N ARG A 146 4.95 -11.49 0.23
CA ARG A 146 5.21 -12.55 1.21
C ARG A 146 5.82 -11.95 2.46
N HIS A 147 5.27 -12.33 3.60
CA HIS A 147 5.76 -11.84 4.89
C HIS A 147 5.58 -12.90 5.99
N LEU A 148 6.41 -12.80 7.01
CA LEU A 148 6.33 -13.60 8.23
C LEU A 148 5.73 -12.72 9.34
N ALA A 149 4.72 -13.20 10.03
CA ALA A 149 4.06 -12.49 11.11
C ALA A 149 3.70 -13.43 12.27
N PRO A 150 3.53 -12.94 13.50
CA PRO A 150 3.03 -13.72 14.62
C PRO A 150 1.66 -14.32 14.31
N ASP A 151 1.37 -15.48 14.86
CA ASP A 151 0.07 -16.14 14.69
C ASP A 151 -1.07 -15.24 15.17
N GLY A 152 -2.20 -15.26 14.43
CA GLY A 152 -3.38 -14.45 14.77
C GLY A 152 -3.34 -13.00 14.29
N THR A 153 -2.35 -12.60 13.47
CA THR A 153 -2.25 -11.25 12.87
C THR A 153 -2.81 -11.16 11.44
N ALA A 154 -3.64 -12.12 11.04
CA ALA A 154 -4.25 -12.17 9.70
C ALA A 154 -5.40 -11.16 9.51
#